data_78208ce14984f094dfc32ca0670ef8db
#
_entry.id   78208ce14984f094dfc32ca0670ef8db
#
_cell.length_a   1.000
_cell.length_b   1.000
_cell.length_c   1.000
_cell.angle_alpha   90.00
_cell.angle_beta   90.00
_cell.angle_gamma   90.00
#
_symmetry.space_group_name_H-M   'P 1'
#
loop_
_entity.id
_entity.type
_entity.pdbx_description
1 polymer ?
#
loop_
_entity_poly.entity_id
_entity_poly.type
_entity_poly.pdbx_seq_one_letter_code
_entity_poly.pdbx_strand_id
1 'polypeptide(L)'
;DKISLKDMADREGVSVYFLSRFIHKYLELSFQDYLTFVRFNHARELILTTDMKLVDICYQCGFSDYRYMTQAFKKYCECTPKEFKLKATTLMTPKGFLGTTSQRIYNNDEVLNIIEDTIKYYNLIEPR
;
A
#
# COMPACT_ATOMS: atom_id res chain seq x y z
N ASP A 1 5.70 1.92 10.41
CA ASP A 1 5.42 0.58 10.84
C ASP A 1 5.77 -0.45 9.84
N LYS A 2 6.44 -1.46 10.29
CA LYS A 2 6.82 -2.55 9.43
C LYS A 2 5.95 -3.75 9.72
N ILE A 3 5.25 -4.18 8.71
CA ILE A 3 4.45 -5.38 8.80
C ILE A 3 5.24 -6.46 8.08
N SER A 4 5.55 -7.54 8.78
CA SER A 4 6.26 -8.64 8.14
C SER A 4 5.27 -9.72 7.77
N LEU A 5 5.67 -10.55 6.83
CA LEU A 5 4.86 -11.69 6.43
C LEU A 5 4.65 -12.62 7.62
N LYS A 6 5.69 -12.77 8.43
CA LYS A 6 5.60 -13.62 9.60
C LYS A 6 4.57 -13.08 10.60
N ASP A 7 4.57 -11.77 10.83
CA ASP A 7 3.62 -11.17 11.76
C ASP A 7 2.20 -11.39 11.29
N MET A 8 1.95 -11.21 10.01
CA MET A 8 0.64 -11.41 9.45
C MET A 8 0.22 -12.87 9.54
N ALA A 9 1.14 -13.78 9.23
CA ALA A 9 0.84 -15.21 9.31
C ALA A 9 0.52 -15.62 10.74
N ASP A 10 1.29 -15.12 11.70
CA ASP A 10 1.04 -15.43 13.11
C ASP A 10 -0.34 -14.94 13.52
N ARG A 11 -0.70 -13.75 13.11
CA ARG A 11 -1.98 -13.16 13.48
C ARG A 11 -3.15 -13.97 12.92
N GLU A 12 -3.00 -14.51 11.72
CA GLU A 12 -4.07 -15.26 11.09
C GLU A 12 -4.01 -16.75 11.38
N GLY A 13 -3.00 -17.19 12.12
CA GLY A 13 -2.90 -18.59 12.45
C GLY A 13 -2.54 -19.49 11.29
N VAL A 14 -1.81 -18.98 10.33
CA VAL A 14 -1.41 -19.76 9.16
C VAL A 14 0.11 -19.74 9.04
N SER A 15 0.63 -20.63 8.20
CA SER A 15 2.07 -20.66 8.00
C SER A 15 2.48 -19.54 7.05
N VAL A 16 3.74 -19.14 7.15
CA VAL A 16 4.29 -18.14 6.25
C VAL A 16 4.19 -18.61 4.80
N TYR A 17 4.47 -19.90 4.59
CA TYR A 17 4.42 -20.48 3.26
C TYR A 17 3.00 -20.39 2.68
N PHE A 18 2.01 -20.75 3.46
CA PHE A 18 0.63 -20.67 3.01
C PHE A 18 0.24 -19.24 2.68
N LEU A 19 0.57 -18.31 3.56
CA LEU A 19 0.19 -16.91 3.34
C LEU A 19 0.86 -16.34 2.11
N SER A 20 2.12 -16.67 1.90
CA SER A 20 2.85 -16.19 0.73
C SER A 20 2.21 -16.70 -0.55
N ARG A 21 1.88 -17.97 -0.60
CA ARG A 21 1.24 -18.54 -1.77
C ARG A 21 -0.16 -17.99 -1.97
N PHE A 22 -0.86 -17.77 -0.87
CA PHE A 22 -2.19 -17.21 -0.94
C PHE A 22 -2.17 -15.82 -1.56
N ILE A 23 -1.27 -14.97 -1.08
CA ILE A 23 -1.16 -13.61 -1.60
C ILE A 23 -0.80 -13.62 -3.07
N HIS A 24 0.16 -14.44 -3.44
CA HIS A 24 0.59 -14.52 -4.83
C HIS A 24 -0.55 -15.01 -5.74
N LYS A 25 -1.29 -15.99 -5.27
CA LYS A 25 -2.34 -16.58 -6.08
C LYS A 25 -3.54 -15.66 -6.25
N TYR A 26 -3.98 -15.03 -5.18
CA TYR A 26 -5.22 -14.30 -5.21
C TYR A 26 -5.06 -12.81 -5.44
N LEU A 27 -3.91 -12.25 -5.13
CA LEU A 27 -3.64 -10.85 -5.38
C LEU A 27 -2.69 -10.67 -6.55
N GLU A 28 -2.18 -11.77 -7.07
CA GLU A 28 -1.26 -11.78 -8.21
C GLU A 28 -0.03 -10.92 -7.97
N LEU A 29 0.44 -10.90 -6.71
CA LEU A 29 1.66 -10.20 -6.38
C LEU A 29 2.32 -10.87 -5.20
N SER A 30 3.62 -10.63 -5.08
CA SER A 30 4.36 -11.12 -3.93
C SER A 30 4.04 -10.26 -2.73
N PHE A 31 4.38 -10.75 -1.56
CA PHE A 31 4.21 -9.96 -0.34
C PHE A 31 5.00 -8.65 -0.43
N GLN A 32 6.19 -8.69 -1.01
CA GLN A 32 6.99 -7.48 -1.14
C GLN A 32 6.32 -6.45 -2.05
N ASP A 33 5.73 -6.92 -3.13
CA ASP A 33 4.99 -6.02 -4.00
C ASP A 33 3.78 -5.44 -3.30
N TYR A 34 3.08 -6.27 -2.55
CA TYR A 34 1.95 -5.81 -1.77
C TYR A 34 2.38 -4.76 -0.75
N LEU A 35 3.47 -5.04 -0.04
CA LEU A 35 3.97 -4.11 0.96
C LEU A 35 4.41 -2.79 0.33
N THR A 36 5.04 -2.87 -0.83
CA THR A 36 5.43 -1.67 -1.56
C THR A 36 4.21 -0.85 -1.96
N PHE A 37 3.16 -1.52 -2.39
CA PHE A 37 1.93 -0.84 -2.76
C PHE A 37 1.29 -0.15 -1.56
N VAL A 38 1.27 -0.82 -0.41
CA VAL A 38 0.74 -0.23 0.82
C VAL A 38 1.54 0.99 1.22
N ARG A 39 2.87 0.89 1.16
CA ARG A 39 3.73 2.03 1.47
C ARG A 39 3.51 3.19 0.50
N PHE A 40 3.35 2.87 -0.77
CA PHE A 40 3.09 3.88 -1.79
C PHE A 40 1.77 4.60 -1.50
N ASN A 41 0.71 3.85 -1.20
CA ASN A 41 -0.58 4.46 -0.90
C ASN A 41 -0.50 5.38 0.30
N HIS A 42 0.22 4.97 1.33
CA HIS A 42 0.35 5.80 2.52
C HIS A 42 1.14 7.07 2.20
N ALA A 43 2.21 6.94 1.42
CA ALA A 43 3.00 8.11 1.03
C ALA A 43 2.16 9.07 0.19
N ARG A 44 1.40 8.54 -0.74
CA ARG A 44 0.53 9.34 -1.57
C ARG A 44 -0.48 10.11 -0.74
N GLU A 45 -1.05 9.45 0.24
CA GLU A 45 -2.02 10.09 1.12
C GLU A 45 -1.37 11.21 1.93
N LEU A 46 -0.18 10.98 2.46
CA LEU A 46 0.52 12.01 3.21
C LEU A 46 0.90 13.22 2.36
N ILE A 47 1.26 12.98 1.10
CA ILE A 47 1.53 14.09 0.19
C ILE A 47 0.28 14.93 -0.01
N LEU A 48 -0.86 14.30 -0.12
CA LEU A 48 -2.11 15.00 -0.38
C LEU A 48 -2.68 15.69 0.85
N THR A 49 -2.38 15.21 2.03
CA THR A 49 -3.04 15.70 3.24
C THR A 49 -2.14 16.43 4.21
N THR A 50 -0.84 16.50 3.95
CA THR A 50 0.09 17.16 4.87
C THR A 50 1.09 18.00 4.09
N ASP A 51 1.83 18.80 4.83
CA ASP A 51 2.93 19.59 4.28
C ASP A 51 4.28 18.96 4.54
N MET A 52 4.30 17.69 4.90
CA MET A 52 5.54 17.00 5.22
C MET A 52 6.49 17.01 4.02
N LYS A 53 7.78 17.08 4.33
CA LYS A 53 8.78 16.96 3.29
C LYS A 53 8.78 15.54 2.75
N LEU A 54 9.07 15.41 1.47
CA LEU A 54 9.04 14.10 0.83
C LEU A 54 9.99 13.10 1.50
N VAL A 55 11.15 13.57 1.95
CA VAL A 55 12.08 12.67 2.61
C VAL A 55 11.51 12.15 3.93
N ASP A 56 10.77 12.99 4.64
CA ASP A 56 10.16 12.56 5.89
C ASP A 56 9.02 11.59 5.62
N ILE A 57 8.23 11.85 4.59
CA ILE A 57 7.18 10.92 4.18
C ILE A 57 7.77 9.56 3.84
N CYS A 58 8.88 9.55 3.13
CA CYS A 58 9.55 8.33 2.74
C CYS A 58 9.82 7.42 3.94
N TYR A 59 10.44 7.98 4.96
CA TYR A 59 10.80 7.16 6.12
C TYR A 59 9.59 6.86 7.00
N GLN A 60 8.65 7.77 7.07
CA GLN A 60 7.44 7.52 7.84
C GLN A 60 6.63 6.38 7.25
N CYS A 61 6.64 6.23 5.95
CA CYS A 61 5.88 5.18 5.30
C CYS A 61 6.61 3.85 5.25
N GLY A 62 7.85 3.80 5.74
CA GLY A 62 8.56 2.54 5.84
C GLY A 62 9.50 2.21 4.69
N PHE A 63 9.72 3.15 3.78
CA PHE A 63 10.73 2.93 2.76
C PHE A 63 12.11 3.05 3.40
N SER A 64 12.99 2.13 3.04
CA SER A 64 14.33 2.17 3.60
C SER A 64 15.22 3.21 2.91
N ASP A 65 14.82 3.67 1.75
CA ASP A 65 15.62 4.61 0.97
C ASP A 65 14.70 5.34 0.03
N TYR A 66 14.99 6.61 -0.21
CA TYR A 66 14.17 7.44 -1.09
C TYR A 66 14.05 6.86 -2.50
N ARG A 67 15.08 6.14 -2.94
CA ARG A 67 15.02 5.49 -4.25
C ARG A 67 13.85 4.55 -4.38
N TYR A 68 13.54 3.82 -3.32
CA TYR A 68 12.44 2.86 -3.36
C TYR A 68 11.10 3.56 -3.44
N MET A 69 10.96 4.70 -2.77
CA MET A 69 9.74 5.49 -2.92
C MET A 69 9.61 6.01 -4.34
N THR A 70 10.71 6.47 -4.93
CA THR A 70 10.69 6.94 -6.32
C THR A 70 10.29 5.82 -7.26
N GLN A 71 10.84 4.63 -7.05
CA GLN A 71 10.49 3.49 -7.89
C GLN A 71 9.02 3.14 -7.75
N ALA A 72 8.49 3.17 -6.54
CA ALA A 72 7.10 2.87 -6.31
C ALA A 72 6.18 3.88 -7.01
N PHE A 73 6.52 5.15 -6.91
CA PHE A 73 5.71 6.16 -7.58
C PHE A 73 5.74 6.01 -9.09
N LYS A 74 6.91 5.70 -9.65
CA LYS A 74 6.98 5.47 -11.09
C LYS A 74 6.18 4.25 -11.50
N LYS A 75 6.19 3.23 -10.67
CA LYS A 75 5.46 2.01 -10.98
C LYS A 75 3.95 2.20 -10.94
N TYR A 76 3.46 2.92 -9.94
CA TYR A 76 2.02 2.99 -9.71
C TYR A 76 1.35 4.24 -10.24
N CYS A 77 2.07 5.33 -10.41
CA CYS A 77 1.46 6.53 -10.98
C CYS A 77 2.32 7.21 -12.05
N GLU A 78 3.36 6.53 -12.49
CA GLU A 78 4.16 6.95 -13.66
C GLU A 78 4.80 8.32 -13.51
N CYS A 79 5.10 8.73 -12.28
CA CYS A 79 5.81 9.97 -12.05
C CYS A 79 6.60 9.86 -10.75
N THR A 80 7.50 10.82 -10.54
CA THR A 80 8.27 10.82 -9.30
C THR A 80 7.41 11.39 -8.17
N PRO A 81 7.80 11.17 -6.91
CA PRO A 81 7.08 11.78 -5.79
C PRO A 81 7.03 13.30 -5.92
N LYS A 82 8.11 13.91 -6.39
CA LYS A 82 8.15 15.34 -6.54
C LYS A 82 7.17 15.82 -7.60
N GLU A 83 7.12 15.11 -8.71
CA GLU A 83 6.17 15.42 -9.77
C GLU A 83 4.74 15.24 -9.30
N PHE A 84 4.52 14.17 -8.53
CA PHE A 84 3.20 13.92 -7.98
C PHE A 84 2.77 15.06 -7.06
N LYS A 85 3.68 15.51 -6.21
CA LYS A 85 3.38 16.61 -5.28
C LYS A 85 3.06 17.89 -6.03
N LEU A 86 3.79 18.18 -7.09
CA LEU A 86 3.52 19.34 -7.91
C LEU A 86 2.16 19.26 -8.58
N LYS A 87 1.83 18.11 -9.14
CA LYS A 87 0.53 17.92 -9.76
C LYS A 87 -0.59 18.06 -8.75
N ALA A 88 -0.42 17.49 -7.58
CA ALA A 88 -1.41 17.56 -6.54
C ALA A 88 -1.65 19.00 -6.12
N THR A 89 -0.57 19.76 -5.95
CA THR A 89 -0.69 21.16 -5.58
C THR A 89 -1.46 21.94 -6.64
N THR A 90 -1.19 21.66 -7.92
CA THR A 90 -1.85 22.33 -9.00
C THR A 90 -3.32 21.98 -9.08
N LEU A 91 -3.63 20.72 -8.84
CA LEU A 91 -5.01 20.23 -8.96
C LEU A 91 -5.87 20.52 -7.73
N MET A 92 -5.26 20.79 -6.60
CA MET A 92 -6.00 21.08 -5.40
C MET A 92 -6.42 22.53 -5.41
N THR A 93 -7.50 22.78 -6.10
CA THR A 93 -8.04 24.12 -6.23
C THR A 93 -9.20 24.24 -5.26
N PRO A 94 -9.73 25.43 -5.10
CA PRO A 94 -10.90 25.62 -4.26
C PRO A 94 -12.09 24.77 -4.69
N LYS A 95 -12.09 24.30 -5.91
CA LYS A 95 -13.16 23.44 -6.36
C LYS A 95 -13.03 22.04 -5.86
N GLY A 96 -12.01 21.79 -5.12
CA GLY A 96 -11.87 20.52 -4.52
C GLY A 96 -10.90 19.65 -5.25
N PHE A 97 -10.44 18.69 -4.52
CA PHE A 97 -9.50 17.75 -5.05
C PHE A 97 -10.26 16.66 -5.77
N LEU A 98 -9.79 16.37 -6.93
CA LEU A 98 -10.51 15.45 -7.73
C LEU A 98 -10.16 14.02 -7.52
N GLY A 99 -9.21 13.79 -6.72
CA GLY A 99 -8.77 12.44 -6.48
C GLY A 99 -9.83 11.57 -5.90
N THR A 100 -10.92 12.16 -5.59
CA THR A 100 -12.01 11.37 -5.13
C THR A 100 -12.59 10.52 -6.18
N THR A 101 -12.12 10.61 -7.32
CA THR A 101 -12.78 9.97 -8.34
C THR A 101 -12.91 8.52 -8.15
N SER A 102 -13.27 7.96 -9.14
CA SER A 102 -13.55 6.62 -9.26
C SER A 102 -12.45 5.71 -8.90
N GLN A 103 -11.27 6.17 -8.83
CA GLN A 103 -10.23 5.28 -8.49
C GLN A 103 -10.26 4.98 -7.05
N ARG A 104 -10.71 3.81 -6.74
CA ARG A 104 -10.73 3.41 -5.38
C ARG A 104 -9.32 3.01 -4.96
N ILE A 105 -8.81 3.70 -3.97
CA ILE A 105 -7.51 3.38 -3.44
C ILE A 105 -7.69 2.88 -2.03
N TYR A 106 -7.29 1.65 -1.81
CA TYR A 106 -7.44 1.05 -0.50
C TYR A 106 -6.34 1.55 0.43
N ASN A 107 -6.72 1.91 1.65
CA ASN A 107 -5.71 2.21 2.65
C ASN A 107 -5.22 0.89 3.26
N ASN A 108 -4.25 0.99 4.16
CA ASN A 108 -3.66 -0.20 4.77
C ASN A 108 -4.70 -1.08 5.43
N ASP A 109 -5.58 -0.47 6.21
CA ASP A 109 -6.55 -1.25 6.96
C ASP A 109 -7.52 -1.94 6.03
N GLU A 110 -7.95 -1.27 4.98
CA GLU A 110 -8.87 -1.89 4.03
C GLU A 110 -8.24 -3.08 3.34
N VAL A 111 -7.00 -2.96 2.92
CA VAL A 111 -6.34 -4.06 2.24
C VAL A 111 -6.12 -5.22 3.19
N LEU A 112 -5.70 -4.94 4.41
CA LEU A 112 -5.52 -5.99 5.40
C LEU A 112 -6.83 -6.69 5.70
N ASN A 113 -7.93 -5.96 5.80
CA ASN A 113 -9.23 -6.55 6.05
C ASN A 113 -9.65 -7.47 4.91
N ILE A 114 -9.41 -7.06 3.69
CA ILE A 114 -9.74 -7.90 2.54
C ILE A 114 -8.94 -9.20 2.60
N ILE A 115 -7.67 -9.11 2.92
CA ILE A 115 -6.84 -10.30 3.03
C ILE A 115 -7.33 -11.19 4.15
N GLU A 116 -7.65 -10.62 5.31
CA GLU A 116 -8.11 -11.40 6.45
C GLU A 116 -9.44 -12.10 6.14
N ASP A 117 -10.36 -11.39 5.53
CA ASP A 117 -11.65 -11.97 5.19
C ASP A 117 -11.49 -13.10 4.18
N THR A 118 -10.60 -12.92 3.21
CA THR A 118 -10.38 -13.94 2.21
C THR A 118 -9.73 -15.18 2.82
N ILE A 119 -8.80 -14.99 3.74
CA ILE A 119 -8.17 -16.11 4.44
C ILE A 119 -9.21 -16.87 5.24
N LYS A 120 -10.09 -16.17 5.93
CA LYS A 120 -11.14 -16.83 6.69
C LYS A 120 -12.07 -17.64 5.78
N TYR A 121 -12.41 -17.07 4.63
CA TYR A 121 -13.23 -17.76 3.67
C TYR A 121 -12.57 -19.08 3.23
N TYR A 122 -11.28 -19.02 2.95
CA TYR A 122 -10.56 -20.21 2.53
C TYR A 122 -10.41 -21.22 3.64
N ASN A 123 -10.27 -20.78 4.86
CA ASN A 123 -10.19 -21.70 5.98
C ASN A 123 -11.51 -22.45 6.18
N LEU A 124 -12.62 -21.84 5.81
CA LEU A 124 -13.91 -22.50 5.90
C LEU A 124 -14.09 -23.53 4.78
N ILE A 125 -13.55 -23.25 3.61
CA ILE A 125 -13.74 -24.11 2.46
C ILE A 125 -12.67 -25.20 2.38
N GLU A 126 -11.44 -24.83 2.72
CA GLU A 126 -10.31 -25.75 2.67
C GLU A 126 -9.61 -25.70 4.01
N PRO A 127 -10.15 -26.36 5.02
CA PRO A 127 -9.53 -26.36 6.35
C PRO A 127 -8.12 -26.91 6.24
N ARG A 128 -7.23 -26.33 7.01
CA ARG A 128 -5.84 -26.73 7.01
C ARG A 128 -5.60 -27.96 7.83
#